data_2c315c0211b6c76edc786167adaa9239
#
_entry.id   2c315c0211b6c76edc786167adaa9239
#
_cell.length_a   1.000
_cell.length_b   1.000
_cell.length_c   1.000
_cell.angle_alpha   90.00
_cell.angle_beta   90.00
_cell.angle_gamma   90.00
#
_symmetry.space_group_name_H-M   'P 1'
#
loop_
_entity.id
_entity.type
_entity.pdbx_description
1 polymer ?
#
loop_
_entity_poly.entity_id
_entity_poly.type
_entity_poly.pdbx_seq_one_letter_code
_entity_poly.pdbx_strand_id
1 'polypeptide(L)'
;ITEFGLNVAASRMTTGNHALYGRLESRLAKFFKAESALLVSNGYVTNLVVAQALAGQFSHVLLDDKAHPSLKDAAAMFDCPVVPFKHRNLDDLGRAILRCGPQCYIIGRTEAMAPHDGWIAPLKTYLKLLPRNAFLLVDDAHGAGTLGKTGKGSIELEGVPRSRVIQTITLSKAFGAYGGAVLCNRKLRNRIIAKSRLFVGSTPLPLPLAAAALESVNILDRGKALRARLNQNVAHVKKALKKSGYPVLDNPSPIVAVTPQNARSAKEIKQRCLKHGVFPSFINYPGGPENGFFRFVISSEHSRAQLEALIASVTGK
;
A
#
# COMPACT_ATOMS: atom_id res chain seq x y z
N ILE A 1 14.40 23.31 -7.63
CA ILE A 1 15.10 23.16 -8.91
C ILE A 1 16.27 24.15 -8.99
N THR A 2 16.05 25.43 -8.72
CA THR A 2 17.07 26.49 -8.78
C THR A 2 18.30 26.20 -7.90
N GLU A 3 18.11 25.58 -6.74
CA GLU A 3 19.21 25.33 -5.78
C GLU A 3 20.00 24.06 -6.09
N PHE A 4 19.32 22.98 -6.50
CA PHE A 4 19.96 21.65 -6.62
C PHE A 4 19.76 20.99 -8.00
N GLY A 5 19.11 21.66 -8.96
CA GLY A 5 18.74 21.07 -10.24
C GLY A 5 17.67 19.97 -10.11
N LEU A 6 17.59 19.12 -11.12
CA LEU A 6 16.58 18.05 -11.20
C LEU A 6 17.10 16.72 -10.62
N ASN A 7 18.37 16.41 -10.83
CA ASN A 7 18.89 15.07 -10.56
C ASN A 7 20.34 15.14 -10.08
N VAL A 8 20.78 14.11 -9.40
CA VAL A 8 22.18 13.97 -8.93
C VAL A 8 23.08 13.23 -9.92
N ALA A 9 22.51 12.69 -11.03
CA ALA A 9 23.20 12.00 -12.13
C ALA A 9 24.15 10.86 -11.72
N ALA A 10 23.99 10.29 -10.52
CA ALA A 10 24.83 9.23 -9.98
C ALA A 10 24.06 8.37 -8.98
N SER A 11 24.54 7.14 -8.73
CA SER A 11 24.01 6.27 -7.68
C SER A 11 24.24 6.86 -6.28
N ARG A 12 23.36 6.54 -5.34
CA ARG A 12 23.54 6.87 -3.91
C ARG A 12 24.79 6.23 -3.28
N MET A 13 25.35 5.21 -3.93
CA MET A 13 26.57 4.53 -3.49
C MET A 13 27.84 5.26 -3.91
N THR A 14 27.73 6.25 -4.77
CA THR A 14 28.83 7.09 -5.25
C THR A 14 28.58 8.56 -4.89
N THR A 15 28.59 9.44 -5.85
CA THR A 15 28.40 10.90 -5.66
C THR A 15 26.94 11.33 -5.60
N GLY A 16 25.98 10.44 -5.84
CA GLY A 16 24.56 10.76 -5.91
C GLY A 16 23.81 10.73 -4.56
N ASN A 17 24.51 10.65 -3.42
CA ASN A 17 23.83 10.64 -2.12
C ASN A 17 23.69 12.06 -1.53
N HIS A 18 22.63 12.74 -1.89
CA HIS A 18 22.34 14.08 -1.43
C HIS A 18 21.76 14.11 0.00
N ALA A 19 22.08 15.14 0.79
CA ALA A 19 21.61 15.31 2.18
C ALA A 19 20.08 15.30 2.33
N LEU A 20 19.35 15.75 1.31
CA LEU A 20 17.88 15.76 1.26
C LEU A 20 17.28 14.35 1.41
N TYR A 21 17.92 13.33 0.84
CA TYR A 21 17.45 11.94 0.99
C TYR A 21 17.53 11.48 2.45
N GLY A 22 18.65 11.76 3.13
CA GLY A 22 18.81 11.45 4.56
C GLY A 22 17.76 12.18 5.44
N ARG A 23 17.47 13.44 5.12
CA ARG A 23 16.42 14.23 5.80
C ARG A 23 15.04 13.59 5.61
N LEU A 24 14.67 13.21 4.38
CA LEU A 24 13.39 12.56 4.09
C LEU A 24 13.32 11.17 4.76
N GLU A 25 14.37 10.36 4.68
CA GLU A 25 14.44 9.05 5.35
C GLU A 25 14.25 9.18 6.86
N SER A 26 14.94 10.10 7.51
CA SER A 26 14.81 10.37 8.94
C SER A 26 13.41 10.84 9.30
N ARG A 27 12.81 11.69 8.46
CA ARG A 27 11.45 12.19 8.66
C ARG A 27 10.39 11.10 8.51
N LEU A 28 10.52 10.23 7.50
CA LEU A 28 9.66 9.06 7.30
C LEU A 28 9.79 8.07 8.48
N ALA A 29 11.02 7.74 8.89
CA ALA A 29 11.25 6.85 10.03
C ALA A 29 10.57 7.40 11.31
N LYS A 30 10.71 8.70 11.59
CA LYS A 30 10.04 9.37 12.72
C LYS A 30 8.52 9.31 12.59
N PHE A 31 7.98 9.68 11.42
CA PHE A 31 6.53 9.70 11.19
C PHE A 31 5.92 8.31 11.39
N PHE A 32 6.49 7.26 10.79
CA PHE A 32 5.99 5.90 10.89
C PHE A 32 6.40 5.15 12.17
N LYS A 33 7.17 5.78 13.07
CA LYS A 33 7.78 5.13 14.25
C LYS A 33 8.57 3.87 13.89
N ALA A 34 9.27 3.90 12.76
CA ALA A 34 10.21 2.86 12.34
C ALA A 34 11.62 3.22 12.83
N GLU A 35 12.48 2.22 13.01
CA GLU A 35 13.88 2.44 13.40
C GLU A 35 14.66 3.13 12.29
N SER A 36 14.33 2.83 11.03
CA SER A 36 14.92 3.45 9.85
C SER A 36 13.97 3.44 8.66
N ALA A 37 14.26 4.29 7.67
CA ALA A 37 13.65 4.27 6.35
C ALA A 37 14.75 4.27 5.28
N LEU A 38 14.47 3.69 4.12
CA LEU A 38 15.33 3.73 2.94
C LEU A 38 14.49 4.12 1.73
N LEU A 39 14.87 5.20 1.06
CA LEU A 39 14.21 5.65 -0.17
C LEU A 39 14.66 4.81 -1.37
N VAL A 40 13.70 4.52 -2.24
CA VAL A 40 13.91 3.90 -3.56
C VAL A 40 13.14 4.67 -4.63
N SER A 41 13.43 4.38 -5.90
CA SER A 41 12.91 5.13 -7.04
C SER A 41 11.37 5.18 -7.11
N ASN A 42 10.67 4.11 -6.75
CA ASN A 42 9.20 4.05 -6.75
C ASN A 42 8.67 2.92 -5.85
N GLY A 43 7.35 2.88 -5.65
CA GLY A 43 6.70 1.89 -4.78
C GLY A 43 6.87 0.44 -5.26
N TYR A 44 6.93 0.20 -6.58
CA TYR A 44 7.12 -1.16 -7.11
C TYR A 44 8.46 -1.76 -6.68
N VAL A 45 9.52 -0.97 -6.75
CA VAL A 45 10.90 -1.38 -6.42
C VAL A 45 11.08 -1.66 -4.93
N THR A 46 10.25 -1.12 -4.04
CA THR A 46 10.38 -1.33 -2.58
C THR A 46 10.39 -2.80 -2.19
N ASN A 47 9.49 -3.59 -2.78
CA ASN A 47 9.39 -5.02 -2.50
C ASN A 47 10.56 -5.82 -3.08
N LEU A 48 11.05 -5.40 -4.25
CA LEU A 48 12.15 -6.07 -4.96
C LEU A 48 13.49 -5.90 -4.22
N VAL A 49 13.79 -4.68 -3.74
CA VAL A 49 15.04 -4.42 -3.00
C VAL A 49 15.08 -5.18 -1.67
N VAL A 50 13.93 -5.33 -1.00
CA VAL A 50 13.82 -6.14 0.22
C VAL A 50 14.10 -7.61 -0.10
N ALA A 51 13.48 -8.14 -1.15
CA ALA A 51 13.66 -9.52 -1.56
C ALA A 51 15.11 -9.84 -1.92
N GLN A 52 15.76 -9.01 -2.75
CA GLN A 52 17.18 -9.19 -3.09
C GLN A 52 18.08 -9.17 -1.84
N ALA A 53 17.80 -8.27 -0.91
CA ALA A 53 18.60 -8.17 0.30
C ALA A 53 18.41 -9.37 1.23
N LEU A 54 17.28 -10.04 1.17
CA LEU A 54 16.91 -11.17 2.03
C LEU A 54 16.99 -12.52 1.32
N ALA A 55 17.48 -12.58 0.08
CA ALA A 55 17.70 -13.82 -0.65
C ALA A 55 18.51 -14.82 0.18
N GLY A 56 18.08 -16.08 0.23
CA GLY A 56 18.68 -17.14 1.00
C GLY A 56 18.57 -17.03 2.53
N GLN A 57 17.79 -16.07 3.06
CA GLN A 57 17.62 -15.87 4.51
C GLN A 57 16.38 -16.58 5.07
N PHE A 58 15.49 -17.05 4.20
CA PHE A 58 14.26 -17.71 4.59
C PHE A 58 14.20 -19.11 3.94
N SER A 59 13.51 -20.03 4.60
CA SER A 59 13.24 -21.35 4.04
C SER A 59 12.06 -21.31 3.06
N HIS A 60 11.09 -20.43 3.29
CA HIS A 60 9.88 -20.32 2.49
C HIS A 60 9.35 -18.88 2.44
N VAL A 61 8.72 -18.54 1.32
CA VAL A 61 7.88 -17.35 1.18
C VAL A 61 6.41 -17.79 1.16
N LEU A 62 5.58 -17.25 2.06
CA LEU A 62 4.12 -17.35 1.94
C LEU A 62 3.60 -16.16 1.14
N LEU A 63 2.83 -16.41 0.10
CA LEU A 63 2.35 -15.38 -0.81
C LEU A 63 0.83 -15.47 -0.97
N ASP A 64 0.14 -14.36 -0.71
CA ASP A 64 -1.28 -14.20 -1.05
C ASP A 64 -1.46 -14.34 -2.58
N ASP A 65 -2.37 -15.21 -3.04
CA ASP A 65 -2.57 -15.51 -4.47
C ASP A 65 -3.10 -14.32 -5.28
N LYS A 66 -3.71 -13.33 -4.61
CA LYS A 66 -4.17 -12.05 -5.18
C LYS A 66 -3.20 -10.89 -4.95
N ALA A 67 -2.01 -11.15 -4.40
CA ALA A 67 -1.00 -10.11 -4.17
C ALA A 67 -0.64 -9.35 -5.44
N HIS A 68 -0.32 -8.06 -5.25
CA HIS A 68 0.12 -7.16 -6.32
C HIS A 68 1.31 -7.75 -7.11
N PRO A 69 1.41 -7.50 -8.42
CA PRO A 69 2.54 -7.99 -9.24
C PRO A 69 3.92 -7.75 -8.62
N SER A 70 4.17 -6.58 -8.02
CA SER A 70 5.45 -6.30 -7.34
C SER A 70 5.78 -7.27 -6.20
N LEU A 71 4.76 -7.76 -5.48
CA LEU A 71 4.94 -8.79 -4.46
C LEU A 71 5.21 -10.16 -5.10
N LYS A 72 4.56 -10.48 -6.21
CA LYS A 72 4.79 -11.73 -6.96
C LYS A 72 6.19 -11.77 -7.55
N ASP A 73 6.60 -10.73 -8.25
CA ASP A 73 7.95 -10.63 -8.83
C ASP A 73 9.04 -10.67 -7.77
N ALA A 74 8.83 -9.96 -6.65
CA ALA A 74 9.76 -10.00 -5.55
C ALA A 74 9.79 -11.38 -4.84
N ALA A 75 8.73 -12.20 -4.92
CA ALA A 75 8.73 -13.54 -4.30
C ALA A 75 9.81 -14.45 -4.93
N ALA A 76 9.97 -14.39 -6.24
CA ALA A 76 11.00 -15.16 -6.95
C ALA A 76 12.44 -14.76 -6.57
N MET A 77 12.65 -13.56 -6.02
CA MET A 77 13.98 -13.05 -5.65
C MET A 77 14.45 -13.49 -4.25
N PHE A 78 13.62 -14.21 -3.47
CA PHE A 78 14.03 -14.68 -2.14
C PHE A 78 14.92 -15.92 -2.18
N ASP A 79 15.05 -16.56 -3.34
CA ASP A 79 15.86 -17.76 -3.51
C ASP A 79 15.42 -18.90 -2.55
N CYS A 80 14.12 -19.11 -2.46
CA CYS A 80 13.51 -20.20 -1.70
C CYS A 80 12.09 -20.51 -2.22
N PRO A 81 11.51 -21.67 -1.87
CA PRO A 81 10.16 -22.05 -2.29
C PRO A 81 9.09 -21.03 -1.92
N VAL A 82 8.20 -20.74 -2.88
CA VAL A 82 7.02 -19.88 -2.69
C VAL A 82 5.79 -20.75 -2.48
N VAL A 83 5.14 -20.60 -1.34
CA VAL A 83 3.93 -21.33 -0.97
C VAL A 83 2.74 -20.38 -1.04
N PRO A 84 1.87 -20.49 -2.04
CA PRO A 84 0.70 -19.62 -2.12
C PRO A 84 -0.37 -20.00 -1.10
N PHE A 85 -1.13 -19.00 -0.65
CA PHE A 85 -2.37 -19.19 0.12
C PHE A 85 -3.50 -18.36 -0.48
N LYS A 86 -4.73 -18.83 -0.34
CA LYS A 86 -5.93 -18.18 -0.88
C LYS A 86 -6.19 -16.85 -0.20
N HIS A 87 -6.42 -15.81 -1.00
CA HIS A 87 -6.75 -14.46 -0.52
C HIS A 87 -7.89 -14.49 0.50
N ARG A 88 -7.71 -13.78 1.62
CA ARG A 88 -8.71 -13.66 2.71
C ARG A 88 -9.07 -14.97 3.42
N ASN A 89 -8.27 -16.02 3.25
CA ASN A 89 -8.54 -17.32 3.83
C ASN A 89 -7.49 -17.68 4.89
N LEU A 90 -7.86 -17.51 6.17
CA LEU A 90 -6.98 -17.78 7.32
C LEU A 90 -6.69 -19.27 7.50
N ASP A 91 -7.66 -20.13 7.17
CA ASP A 91 -7.48 -21.60 7.26
C ASP A 91 -6.49 -22.08 6.20
N ASP A 92 -6.55 -21.50 5.00
CA ASP A 92 -5.59 -21.82 3.95
C ASP A 92 -4.19 -21.26 4.26
N LEU A 93 -4.10 -20.08 4.89
CA LEU A 93 -2.83 -19.59 5.43
C LEU A 93 -2.27 -20.56 6.48
N GLY A 94 -3.10 -21.06 7.39
CA GLY A 94 -2.69 -22.09 8.37
C GLY A 94 -2.17 -23.36 7.70
N ARG A 95 -2.88 -23.87 6.71
CA ARG A 95 -2.44 -25.03 5.90
C ARG A 95 -1.13 -24.73 5.14
N ALA A 96 -0.97 -23.54 4.60
CA ALA A 96 0.26 -23.11 3.93
C ALA A 96 1.47 -23.12 4.89
N ILE A 97 1.28 -22.64 6.12
CA ILE A 97 2.32 -22.70 7.16
C ILE A 97 2.70 -24.15 7.48
N LEU A 98 1.73 -25.04 7.64
CA LEU A 98 1.98 -26.45 7.90
C LEU A 98 2.77 -27.13 6.77
N ARG A 99 2.52 -26.77 5.51
CA ARG A 99 3.29 -27.26 4.35
C ARG A 99 4.77 -26.85 4.39
N CYS A 100 5.11 -25.78 5.08
CA CYS A 100 6.52 -25.35 5.23
C CYS A 100 7.32 -26.19 6.22
N GLY A 101 6.65 -27.01 7.03
CA GLY A 101 7.29 -27.87 8.04
C GLY A 101 7.61 -27.18 9.38
N PRO A 102 7.98 -27.94 10.41
CA PRO A 102 8.08 -27.44 11.78
C PRO A 102 9.28 -26.54 12.05
N GLN A 103 10.35 -26.66 11.28
CA GLN A 103 11.59 -25.86 11.43
C GLN A 103 11.70 -24.73 10.39
N CYS A 104 10.58 -24.32 9.82
CA CYS A 104 10.58 -23.30 8.79
C CYS A 104 10.89 -21.90 9.33
N TYR A 105 11.66 -21.13 8.54
CA TYR A 105 11.87 -19.72 8.73
C TYR A 105 11.18 -18.97 7.60
N ILE A 106 10.04 -18.35 7.89
CA ILE A 106 9.08 -17.88 6.89
C ILE A 106 9.06 -16.35 6.81
N ILE A 107 8.92 -15.84 5.59
CA ILE A 107 8.44 -14.49 5.35
C ILE A 107 7.05 -14.54 4.70
N GLY A 108 6.03 -14.06 5.44
CA GLY A 108 4.70 -13.83 4.91
C GLY A 108 4.66 -12.51 4.12
N ARG A 109 3.89 -12.47 3.02
CA ARG A 109 3.78 -11.28 2.17
C ARG A 109 2.32 -11.00 1.83
N THR A 110 1.89 -9.78 2.08
CA THR A 110 0.51 -9.36 1.85
C THR A 110 0.42 -7.86 1.51
N GLU A 111 -0.59 -7.49 0.75
CA GLU A 111 -1.05 -6.11 0.70
C GLU A 111 -1.80 -5.78 1.99
N ALA A 112 -1.52 -4.62 2.54
CA ALA A 112 -2.20 -4.13 3.73
C ALA A 112 -3.65 -3.71 3.47
N MET A 113 -3.86 -3.10 2.32
CA MET A 113 -5.17 -2.69 1.83
C MET A 113 -5.29 -3.05 0.35
N ALA A 114 -6.24 -3.91 0.02
CA ALA A 114 -6.46 -4.38 -1.33
C ALA A 114 -6.84 -3.21 -2.27
N PRO A 115 -6.17 -3.05 -3.43
CA PRO A 115 -6.38 -1.93 -4.34
C PRO A 115 -7.73 -1.99 -5.05
N HIS A 116 -8.37 -3.16 -5.08
CA HIS A 116 -9.60 -3.38 -5.83
C HIS A 116 -10.83 -2.89 -5.09
N ASP A 117 -10.99 -3.27 -3.82
CA ASP A 117 -12.19 -3.03 -3.03
C ASP A 117 -11.94 -2.38 -1.67
N GLY A 118 -10.66 -2.15 -1.31
CA GLY A 118 -10.30 -1.55 -0.04
C GLY A 118 -10.40 -2.50 1.16
N TRP A 119 -10.41 -3.81 0.93
CA TRP A 119 -10.31 -4.76 2.05
C TRP A 119 -8.98 -4.57 2.78
N ILE A 120 -9.04 -4.61 4.12
CA ILE A 120 -7.88 -4.43 4.99
C ILE A 120 -7.45 -5.80 5.53
N ALA A 121 -6.18 -6.14 5.33
CA ALA A 121 -5.61 -7.40 5.80
C ALA A 121 -5.54 -7.44 7.33
N PRO A 122 -5.95 -8.53 7.99
CA PRO A 122 -5.92 -8.67 9.44
C PRO A 122 -4.49 -9.02 9.90
N LEU A 123 -3.57 -8.05 9.82
CA LEU A 123 -2.14 -8.25 10.03
C LEU A 123 -1.83 -8.83 11.42
N LYS A 124 -2.61 -8.44 12.43
CA LYS A 124 -2.46 -8.99 13.79
C LYS A 124 -2.76 -10.48 13.84
N THR A 125 -3.78 -10.93 13.10
CA THR A 125 -4.14 -12.35 13.00
C THR A 125 -3.09 -13.11 12.20
N TYR A 126 -2.58 -12.55 11.10
CA TYR A 126 -1.49 -13.15 10.34
C TYR A 126 -0.25 -13.39 11.21
N LEU A 127 0.16 -12.40 12.01
CA LEU A 127 1.31 -12.55 12.90
C LEU A 127 1.10 -13.54 14.06
N LYS A 128 -0.15 -13.78 14.46
CA LYS A 128 -0.47 -14.82 15.45
C LYS A 128 -0.36 -16.22 14.87
N LEU A 129 -0.74 -16.41 13.61
CA LEU A 129 -0.64 -17.69 12.91
C LEU A 129 0.81 -18.01 12.52
N LEU A 130 1.57 -17.01 12.11
CA LEU A 130 2.96 -17.19 11.69
C LEU A 130 3.86 -17.62 12.87
N PRO A 131 4.84 -18.51 12.65
CA PRO A 131 5.85 -18.86 13.64
C PRO A 131 6.51 -17.65 14.28
N ARG A 132 6.96 -17.76 15.54
CA ARG A 132 7.51 -16.62 16.28
C ARG A 132 8.74 -15.97 15.63
N ASN A 133 9.52 -16.74 14.89
CA ASN A 133 10.69 -16.29 14.14
C ASN A 133 10.34 -15.74 12.74
N ALA A 134 9.10 -15.89 12.27
CA ALA A 134 8.70 -15.41 10.96
C ALA A 134 8.59 -13.89 10.89
N PHE A 135 8.79 -13.34 9.70
CA PHE A 135 8.57 -11.93 9.38
C PHE A 135 7.36 -11.75 8.49
N LEU A 136 6.76 -10.56 8.54
CA LEU A 136 5.69 -10.15 7.65
C LEU A 136 6.15 -8.93 6.83
N LEU A 137 6.24 -9.09 5.51
CA LEU A 137 6.43 -7.99 4.57
C LEU A 137 5.05 -7.47 4.16
N VAL A 138 4.77 -6.23 4.53
CA VAL A 138 3.49 -5.56 4.33
C VAL A 138 3.65 -4.46 3.30
N ASP A 139 3.03 -4.65 2.13
CA ASP A 139 2.88 -3.59 1.15
C ASP A 139 1.73 -2.67 1.58
N ASP A 140 2.06 -1.54 2.14
CA ASP A 140 1.11 -0.55 2.66
C ASP A 140 0.94 0.65 1.72
N ALA A 141 1.11 0.42 0.43
CA ALA A 141 1.05 1.47 -0.60
C ALA A 141 -0.28 2.23 -0.61
N HIS A 142 -1.38 1.60 -0.21
CA HIS A 142 -2.70 2.22 -0.15
C HIS A 142 -3.09 2.69 1.25
N GLY A 143 -2.52 2.09 2.31
CA GLY A 143 -2.86 2.42 3.70
C GLY A 143 -2.01 3.55 4.28
N ALA A 144 -0.73 3.63 3.89
CA ALA A 144 0.18 4.67 4.36
C ALA A 144 -0.33 6.07 4.00
N GLY A 145 -0.41 6.95 4.98
CA GLY A 145 -0.97 8.31 4.86
C GLY A 145 -2.49 8.39 5.07
N THR A 146 -3.23 7.26 4.99
CA THR A 146 -4.70 7.25 5.08
C THR A 146 -5.22 6.49 6.29
N LEU A 147 -4.71 5.30 6.56
CA LEU A 147 -5.18 4.43 7.65
C LEU A 147 -4.49 4.74 8.98
N GLY A 148 -5.17 4.38 10.06
CA GLY A 148 -4.70 4.59 11.43
C GLY A 148 -5.04 5.98 11.97
N LYS A 149 -4.98 6.11 13.30
CA LYS A 149 -5.33 7.35 14.01
C LYS A 149 -4.48 8.55 13.58
N THR A 150 -3.22 8.29 13.24
CA THR A 150 -2.26 9.34 12.88
C THR A 150 -1.75 9.22 11.43
N GLY A 151 -2.34 8.31 10.63
CA GLY A 151 -1.99 8.14 9.21
C GLY A 151 -0.77 7.26 8.96
N LYS A 152 -0.35 6.47 9.94
CA LYS A 152 0.82 5.57 9.81
C LYS A 152 0.50 4.26 9.11
N GLY A 153 -0.69 4.16 8.52
CA GLY A 153 -1.10 3.03 7.71
C GLY A 153 -1.66 1.86 8.52
N SER A 154 -1.66 0.70 7.89
CA SER A 154 -2.26 -0.52 8.42
C SER A 154 -1.55 -1.05 9.66
N ILE A 155 -0.25 -0.83 9.80
CA ILE A 155 0.52 -1.24 10.99
C ILE A 155 -0.02 -0.54 12.24
N GLU A 156 -0.33 0.76 12.13
CA GLU A 156 -0.96 1.51 13.22
C GLU A 156 -2.41 1.07 13.44
N LEU A 157 -3.19 0.91 12.37
CA LEU A 157 -4.59 0.52 12.44
C LEU A 157 -4.77 -0.81 13.17
N GLU A 158 -3.95 -1.80 12.82
CA GLU A 158 -3.99 -3.15 13.38
C GLU A 158 -3.23 -3.28 14.73
N GLY A 159 -2.51 -2.24 15.16
CA GLY A 159 -1.73 -2.26 16.41
C GLY A 159 -0.62 -3.31 16.39
N VAL A 160 0.03 -3.48 15.25
CA VAL A 160 1.04 -4.54 15.04
C VAL A 160 2.42 -4.08 15.50
N PRO A 161 3.18 -4.90 16.26
CA PRO A 161 4.54 -4.56 16.66
C PRO A 161 5.51 -4.58 15.46
N ARG A 162 6.38 -3.56 15.37
CA ARG A 162 7.31 -3.42 14.24
C ARG A 162 8.46 -4.43 14.24
N SER A 163 8.72 -5.10 15.36
CA SER A 163 9.84 -6.04 15.50
C SER A 163 9.81 -7.19 14.50
N ARG A 164 8.62 -7.54 14.00
CA ARG A 164 8.41 -8.65 13.03
C ARG A 164 7.84 -8.17 11.69
N VAL A 165 7.85 -6.86 11.43
CA VAL A 165 7.22 -6.29 10.23
C VAL A 165 8.20 -5.44 9.45
N ILE A 166 8.25 -5.68 8.14
CA ILE A 166 8.86 -4.82 7.13
C ILE A 166 7.70 -4.14 6.41
N GLN A 167 7.63 -2.82 6.45
CA GLN A 167 6.57 -2.06 5.77
C GLN A 167 7.14 -1.36 4.55
N THR A 168 6.54 -1.59 3.40
CA THR A 168 6.86 -0.86 2.16
C THR A 168 5.73 0.10 1.84
N ILE A 169 6.10 1.29 1.36
CA ILE A 169 5.15 2.36 1.03
C ILE A 169 5.48 2.99 -0.31
N THR A 170 4.48 3.60 -0.93
CA THR A 170 4.68 4.51 -2.05
C THR A 170 4.44 5.95 -1.64
N LEU A 171 5.20 6.87 -2.20
CA LEU A 171 4.99 8.31 -2.06
C LEU A 171 4.10 8.90 -3.17
N SER A 172 3.66 8.05 -4.12
CA SER A 172 2.89 8.47 -5.29
C SER A 172 1.37 8.46 -5.10
N LYS A 173 0.88 8.11 -3.89
CA LYS A 173 -0.55 8.05 -3.56
C LYS A 173 -0.90 9.12 -2.53
N ALA A 174 -1.15 8.75 -1.28
CA ALA A 174 -1.56 9.68 -0.24
C ALA A 174 -0.57 10.83 0.03
N PHE A 175 0.70 10.64 -0.30
CA PHE A 175 1.72 11.67 -0.17
C PHE A 175 1.74 12.66 -1.35
N GLY A 176 1.05 12.40 -2.46
CA GLY A 176 0.97 13.31 -3.60
C GLY A 176 2.33 13.68 -4.24
N ALA A 177 3.36 12.84 -4.03
CA ALA A 177 4.70 13.05 -4.56
C ALA A 177 5.11 11.89 -5.49
N TYR A 178 6.37 11.48 -5.48
CA TYR A 178 6.85 10.32 -6.22
C TYR A 178 7.89 9.59 -5.37
N GLY A 179 8.07 8.28 -5.64
CA GLY A 179 9.05 7.47 -4.94
C GLY A 179 8.45 6.32 -4.14
N GLY A 180 9.32 5.59 -3.46
CA GLY A 180 8.96 4.55 -2.51
C GLY A 180 9.89 4.57 -1.31
N ALA A 181 9.47 3.94 -0.21
CA ALA A 181 10.33 3.76 0.94
C ALA A 181 10.10 2.40 1.62
N VAL A 182 11.19 1.85 2.13
CA VAL A 182 11.20 0.66 2.99
C VAL A 182 11.38 1.11 4.43
N LEU A 183 10.42 0.78 5.29
CA LEU A 183 10.41 1.10 6.72
C LEU A 183 10.78 -0.18 7.49
N CYS A 184 11.96 -0.21 8.07
CA CYS A 184 12.55 -1.41 8.65
C CYS A 184 13.55 -1.09 9.76
N ASN A 185 14.18 -2.11 10.33
CA ASN A 185 15.30 -1.94 11.22
C ASN A 185 16.59 -1.56 10.48
N ARG A 186 17.57 -1.03 11.19
CA ARG A 186 18.87 -0.61 10.63
C ARG A 186 19.64 -1.76 9.99
N LYS A 187 19.53 -2.97 10.56
CA LYS A 187 20.21 -4.16 10.02
C LYS A 187 19.73 -4.46 8.60
N LEU A 188 18.42 -4.48 8.37
CA LEU A 188 17.85 -4.69 7.05
C LEU A 188 18.18 -3.52 6.10
N ARG A 189 18.06 -2.26 6.56
CA ARG A 189 18.44 -1.10 5.76
C ARG A 189 19.87 -1.23 5.23
N ASN A 190 20.83 -1.49 6.10
CA ASN A 190 22.23 -1.64 5.73
C ASN A 190 22.45 -2.84 4.78
N ARG A 191 21.69 -3.93 4.99
CA ARG A 191 21.74 -5.09 4.11
C ARG A 191 21.20 -4.78 2.71
N ILE A 192 20.11 -4.00 2.59
CA ILE A 192 19.61 -3.54 1.28
C ILE A 192 20.67 -2.73 0.55
N ILE A 193 21.28 -1.78 1.24
CA ILE A 193 22.36 -0.95 0.69
C ILE A 193 23.55 -1.80 0.19
N ALA A 194 23.91 -2.84 0.93
CA ALA A 194 25.05 -3.68 0.61
C ALA A 194 24.77 -4.76 -0.45
N LYS A 195 23.54 -5.26 -0.55
CA LYS A 195 23.21 -6.48 -1.31
C LYS A 195 22.26 -6.28 -2.47
N SER A 196 21.42 -5.24 -2.45
CA SER A 196 20.44 -5.04 -3.52
C SER A 196 21.06 -4.35 -4.73
N ARG A 197 21.21 -5.08 -5.82
CA ARG A 197 21.68 -4.53 -7.11
C ARG A 197 20.72 -3.47 -7.65
N LEU A 198 19.42 -3.63 -7.40
CA LEU A 198 18.41 -2.63 -7.78
C LEU A 198 18.59 -1.32 -7.01
N PHE A 199 19.02 -1.36 -5.75
CA PHE A 199 19.32 -0.14 -5.01
C PHE A 199 20.66 0.48 -5.47
N VAL A 200 21.70 -0.34 -5.56
CA VAL A 200 23.07 0.11 -5.91
C VAL A 200 23.13 0.69 -7.32
N GLY A 201 22.49 0.03 -8.29
CA GLY A 201 22.53 0.40 -9.72
C GLY A 201 21.49 1.44 -10.15
N SER A 202 20.57 1.85 -9.27
CA SER A 202 19.54 2.81 -9.63
C SER A 202 19.95 4.25 -9.36
N THR A 203 19.59 5.15 -10.29
CA THR A 203 19.56 6.58 -10.02
C THR A 203 18.50 6.86 -8.96
N PRO A 204 18.78 7.67 -7.94
CA PRO A 204 17.83 7.96 -6.89
C PRO A 204 16.69 8.87 -7.35
N LEU A 205 15.73 9.04 -6.47
CA LEU A 205 14.61 9.95 -6.64
C LEU A 205 15.07 11.38 -7.02
N PRO A 206 14.49 12.03 -8.03
CA PRO A 206 14.78 13.42 -8.35
C PRO A 206 14.63 14.35 -7.13
N LEU A 207 15.58 15.28 -6.95
CA LEU A 207 15.63 16.13 -5.77
C LEU A 207 14.36 16.96 -5.52
N PRO A 208 13.71 17.57 -6.55
CA PRO A 208 12.43 18.27 -6.33
C PRO A 208 11.34 17.38 -5.79
N LEU A 209 11.29 16.11 -6.23
CA LEU A 209 10.31 15.14 -5.75
C LEU A 209 10.61 14.69 -4.31
N ALA A 210 11.91 14.59 -3.95
CA ALA A 210 12.29 14.32 -2.56
C ALA A 210 11.93 15.50 -1.64
N ALA A 211 12.08 16.74 -2.10
CA ALA A 211 11.65 17.94 -1.35
C ALA A 211 10.13 17.97 -1.18
N ALA A 212 9.37 17.73 -2.25
CA ALA A 212 7.91 17.65 -2.20
C ALA A 212 7.44 16.55 -1.24
N ALA A 213 8.04 15.36 -1.30
CA ALA A 213 7.74 14.26 -0.39
C ALA A 213 8.02 14.62 1.08
N LEU A 214 9.13 15.32 1.36
CA LEU A 214 9.47 15.76 2.71
C LEU A 214 8.39 16.69 3.27
N GLU A 215 7.91 17.66 2.48
CA GLU A 215 6.83 18.54 2.91
C GLU A 215 5.50 17.80 3.04
N SER A 216 5.20 16.87 2.14
CA SER A 216 4.01 16.02 2.26
C SER A 216 3.97 15.24 3.57
N VAL A 217 5.11 14.70 4.03
CA VAL A 217 5.19 14.03 5.35
C VAL A 217 4.90 15.02 6.47
N ASN A 218 5.37 16.26 6.36
CA ASN A 218 5.08 17.31 7.36
C ASN A 218 3.59 17.66 7.41
N ILE A 219 2.97 17.82 6.23
CA ILE A 219 1.52 18.08 6.11
C ILE A 219 0.72 16.92 6.72
N LEU A 220 1.05 15.68 6.39
CA LEU A 220 0.36 14.50 6.92
C LEU A 220 0.53 14.36 8.44
N ASP A 221 1.69 14.67 8.98
CA ASP A 221 1.92 14.58 10.43
C ASP A 221 1.05 15.58 11.21
N ARG A 222 0.90 16.80 10.68
CA ARG A 222 0.01 17.84 11.22
C ARG A 222 -1.45 17.66 10.81
N GLY A 223 -1.74 16.76 9.87
CA GLY A 223 -2.98 16.62 9.12
C GLY A 223 -4.14 15.96 9.87
N LYS A 224 -4.33 16.23 11.17
CA LYS A 224 -5.47 15.69 11.95
C LYS A 224 -6.82 16.05 11.31
N ALA A 225 -6.99 17.30 10.87
CA ALA A 225 -8.22 17.79 10.23
C ALA A 225 -8.43 17.11 8.86
N LEU A 226 -7.38 16.91 8.05
CA LEU A 226 -7.46 16.20 6.77
C LEU A 226 -7.94 14.76 6.95
N ARG A 227 -7.37 14.04 7.92
CA ARG A 227 -7.79 12.66 8.22
C ARG A 227 -9.23 12.59 8.76
N ALA A 228 -9.61 13.52 9.62
CA ALA A 228 -10.98 13.58 10.11
C ALA A 228 -11.98 13.78 8.96
N ARG A 229 -11.69 14.72 8.05
CA ARG A 229 -12.51 14.99 6.87
C ARG A 229 -12.54 13.80 5.91
N LEU A 230 -11.40 13.13 5.67
CA LEU A 230 -11.36 11.89 4.90
C LEU A 230 -12.30 10.83 5.48
N ASN A 231 -12.18 10.56 6.79
CA ASN A 231 -13.00 9.56 7.47
C ASN A 231 -14.50 9.90 7.42
N GLN A 232 -14.86 11.18 7.59
CA GLN A 232 -16.24 11.65 7.46
C GLN A 232 -16.78 11.44 6.04
N ASN A 233 -16.00 11.81 5.02
CA ASN A 233 -16.36 11.63 3.62
C ASN A 233 -16.56 10.14 3.27
N VAL A 234 -15.62 9.28 3.69
CA VAL A 234 -15.70 7.83 3.50
C VAL A 234 -16.95 7.25 4.16
N ALA A 235 -17.15 7.58 5.44
CA ALA A 235 -18.32 7.09 6.20
C ALA A 235 -19.63 7.54 5.56
N HIS A 236 -19.70 8.80 5.09
CA HIS A 236 -20.87 9.33 4.43
C HIS A 236 -21.23 8.55 3.17
N VAL A 237 -20.27 8.39 2.25
CA VAL A 237 -20.49 7.66 0.98
C VAL A 237 -20.87 6.20 1.25
N LYS A 238 -20.11 5.50 2.09
CA LYS A 238 -20.40 4.10 2.41
C LYS A 238 -21.77 3.90 3.05
N LYS A 239 -22.15 4.78 3.97
CA LYS A 239 -23.49 4.74 4.61
C LYS A 239 -24.63 4.91 3.59
N ALA A 240 -24.48 5.86 2.66
CA ALA A 240 -25.47 6.11 1.61
C ALA A 240 -25.60 4.91 0.66
N LEU A 241 -24.48 4.35 0.21
CA LEU A 241 -24.46 3.18 -0.67
C LEU A 241 -25.06 1.94 0.01
N LYS A 242 -24.70 1.68 1.28
CA LYS A 242 -25.31 0.59 2.08
C LYS A 242 -26.83 0.74 2.20
N LYS A 243 -27.30 1.96 2.50
CA LYS A 243 -28.75 2.25 2.57
C LYS A 243 -29.47 1.99 1.25
N SER A 244 -28.75 2.10 0.14
CA SER A 244 -29.29 1.83 -1.21
C SER A 244 -29.05 0.38 -1.68
N GLY A 245 -28.63 -0.53 -0.78
CA GLY A 245 -28.49 -1.97 -1.04
C GLY A 245 -27.16 -2.41 -1.66
N TYR A 246 -26.17 -1.50 -1.78
CA TYR A 246 -24.84 -1.90 -2.28
C TYR A 246 -23.97 -2.54 -1.19
N PRO A 247 -23.36 -3.70 -1.44
CA PRO A 247 -22.53 -4.43 -0.47
C PRO A 247 -21.12 -3.81 -0.35
N VAL A 248 -21.03 -2.60 0.20
CA VAL A 248 -19.73 -1.95 0.45
C VAL A 248 -19.14 -2.38 1.79
N LEU A 249 -17.81 -2.54 1.84
CA LEU A 249 -17.09 -2.97 3.04
C LEU A 249 -17.20 -1.95 4.19
N ASP A 250 -17.43 -2.45 5.40
CA ASP A 250 -17.47 -1.64 6.62
C ASP A 250 -16.10 -1.51 7.26
N ASN A 251 -15.29 -0.65 6.69
CA ASN A 251 -13.93 -0.37 7.15
C ASN A 251 -13.53 1.07 6.78
N PRO A 252 -12.44 1.62 7.34
CA PRO A 252 -12.01 2.99 7.09
C PRO A 252 -11.29 3.20 5.75
N SER A 253 -11.24 2.19 4.87
CA SER A 253 -10.60 2.33 3.55
C SER A 253 -11.27 3.42 2.72
N PRO A 254 -10.51 4.34 2.10
CA PRO A 254 -11.06 5.33 1.17
C PRO A 254 -11.45 4.73 -0.18
N ILE A 255 -11.11 3.47 -0.45
CA ILE A 255 -11.48 2.76 -1.66
C ILE A 255 -12.90 2.19 -1.48
N VAL A 256 -13.76 2.51 -2.43
CA VAL A 256 -15.16 2.05 -2.49
C VAL A 256 -15.37 1.33 -3.82
N ALA A 257 -15.58 0.02 -3.76
CA ALA A 257 -15.94 -0.77 -4.93
C ALA A 257 -17.47 -0.93 -5.01
N VAL A 258 -17.99 -0.80 -6.22
CA VAL A 258 -19.40 -1.00 -6.54
C VAL A 258 -19.49 -2.00 -7.69
N THR A 259 -20.00 -3.20 -7.38
CA THR A 259 -20.23 -4.24 -8.38
C THR A 259 -21.65 -4.08 -8.93
N PRO A 260 -21.81 -3.85 -10.25
CA PRO A 260 -23.12 -3.78 -10.88
C PRO A 260 -23.75 -5.17 -10.91
N GLN A 261 -25.09 -5.24 -10.87
CA GLN A 261 -25.82 -6.51 -10.89
C GLN A 261 -25.68 -7.22 -12.25
N ASN A 262 -25.60 -6.45 -13.33
CA ASN A 262 -25.48 -6.94 -14.71
C ASN A 262 -24.89 -5.84 -15.62
N ALA A 263 -24.66 -6.17 -16.89
CA ALA A 263 -24.13 -5.25 -17.90
C ALA A 263 -24.99 -4.00 -18.12
N ARG A 264 -26.35 -4.14 -18.01
CA ARG A 264 -27.26 -3.00 -18.15
C ARG A 264 -27.08 -2.01 -17.00
N SER A 265 -27.05 -2.48 -15.76
CA SER A 265 -26.83 -1.62 -14.58
C SER A 265 -25.43 -0.98 -14.61
N ALA A 266 -24.41 -1.67 -15.15
CA ALA A 266 -23.08 -1.09 -15.36
C ALA A 266 -23.14 0.09 -16.35
N LYS A 267 -23.84 -0.06 -17.49
CA LYS A 267 -24.04 1.00 -18.46
C LYS A 267 -24.78 2.20 -17.88
N GLU A 268 -25.84 1.94 -17.12
CA GLU A 268 -26.65 2.99 -16.47
C GLU A 268 -25.82 3.78 -15.43
N ILE A 269 -25.07 3.11 -14.55
CA ILE A 269 -24.18 3.76 -13.59
C ILE A 269 -23.15 4.62 -14.34
N LYS A 270 -22.53 4.09 -15.39
CA LYS A 270 -21.55 4.82 -16.21
C LYS A 270 -22.14 6.10 -16.81
N GLN A 271 -23.34 6.02 -17.38
CA GLN A 271 -24.03 7.19 -17.96
C GLN A 271 -24.38 8.24 -16.90
N ARG A 272 -24.89 7.81 -15.73
CA ARG A 272 -25.17 8.72 -14.60
C ARG A 272 -23.91 9.37 -14.08
N CYS A 273 -22.80 8.63 -13.92
CA CYS A 273 -21.51 9.20 -13.53
C CYS A 273 -21.12 10.35 -14.49
N LEU A 274 -21.13 10.12 -15.79
CA LEU A 274 -20.77 11.14 -16.79
C LEU A 274 -21.72 12.35 -16.71
N LYS A 275 -23.04 12.12 -16.55
CA LYS A 275 -24.03 13.20 -16.38
C LYS A 275 -23.77 14.07 -15.16
N HIS A 276 -23.29 13.48 -14.07
CA HIS A 276 -22.98 14.19 -12.81
C HIS A 276 -21.53 14.67 -12.70
N GLY A 277 -20.75 14.61 -13.79
CA GLY A 277 -19.34 15.03 -13.79
C GLY A 277 -18.41 14.12 -12.98
N VAL A 278 -18.82 12.87 -12.75
CA VAL A 278 -18.02 11.86 -12.06
C VAL A 278 -17.38 10.93 -13.08
N PHE A 279 -16.05 10.79 -13.06
CA PHE A 279 -15.37 9.82 -13.92
C PHE A 279 -15.73 8.40 -13.52
N PRO A 280 -16.33 7.57 -14.41
CA PRO A 280 -16.75 6.22 -14.09
C PRO A 280 -15.57 5.24 -14.19
N SER A 281 -14.73 5.18 -13.16
CA SER A 281 -13.58 4.26 -13.10
C SER A 281 -14.07 2.80 -13.05
N PHE A 282 -14.42 2.28 -14.22
CA PHE A 282 -14.90 0.90 -14.41
C PHE A 282 -13.73 -0.03 -14.74
N ILE A 283 -13.63 -1.11 -13.99
CA ILE A 283 -12.55 -2.09 -14.09
C ILE A 283 -13.17 -3.44 -14.47
N ASN A 284 -12.67 -4.01 -15.56
CA ASN A 284 -12.98 -5.37 -15.99
C ASN A 284 -11.67 -6.03 -16.41
N TYR A 285 -11.25 -7.08 -15.70
CA TYR A 285 -10.02 -7.80 -16.02
C TYR A 285 -10.21 -9.30 -15.74
N PRO A 286 -9.42 -10.17 -16.39
CA PRO A 286 -9.50 -11.62 -16.19
C PRO A 286 -9.32 -12.00 -14.72
N GLY A 287 -10.27 -12.79 -14.17
CA GLY A 287 -10.29 -13.20 -12.76
C GLY A 287 -10.89 -12.19 -11.78
N GLY A 288 -11.39 -11.05 -12.27
CA GLY A 288 -12.26 -10.12 -11.52
C GLY A 288 -13.72 -10.58 -11.50
N PRO A 289 -14.65 -9.78 -10.92
CA PRO A 289 -16.08 -10.03 -10.99
C PRO A 289 -16.55 -10.09 -12.44
N GLU A 290 -17.45 -11.02 -12.76
CA GLU A 290 -17.95 -11.28 -14.12
C GLU A 290 -18.47 -10.03 -14.85
N ASN A 291 -19.20 -9.18 -14.13
CA ASN A 291 -19.74 -7.93 -14.63
C ASN A 291 -18.81 -6.72 -14.42
N GLY A 292 -17.54 -6.94 -14.08
CA GLY A 292 -16.63 -5.86 -13.69
C GLY A 292 -17.07 -5.13 -12.40
N PHE A 293 -16.40 -4.04 -12.08
CA PHE A 293 -16.77 -3.19 -10.94
C PHE A 293 -16.31 -1.75 -11.15
N PHE A 294 -16.99 -0.83 -10.50
CA PHE A 294 -16.54 0.56 -10.37
C PHE A 294 -15.67 0.70 -9.13
N ARG A 295 -14.55 1.41 -9.29
CA ARG A 295 -13.65 1.71 -8.19
C ARG A 295 -13.57 3.21 -7.97
N PHE A 296 -14.12 3.68 -6.87
CA PHE A 296 -14.04 5.08 -6.46
C PHE A 296 -13.05 5.24 -5.30
N VAL A 297 -12.27 6.30 -5.32
CA VAL A 297 -11.34 6.63 -4.25
C VAL A 297 -11.77 7.96 -3.65
N ILE A 298 -12.16 7.92 -2.37
CA ILE A 298 -12.62 9.10 -1.65
C ILE A 298 -11.44 9.91 -1.13
N SER A 299 -11.50 11.23 -1.28
CA SER A 299 -10.49 12.17 -0.80
C SER A 299 -11.02 13.06 0.33
N SER A 300 -10.10 13.58 1.15
CA SER A 300 -10.40 14.65 2.08
C SER A 300 -10.81 15.95 1.38
N GLU A 301 -10.41 16.13 0.14
CA GLU A 301 -10.66 17.34 -0.65
C GLU A 301 -11.98 17.30 -1.43
N HIS A 302 -12.68 16.16 -1.45
CA HIS A 302 -14.00 16.12 -2.06
C HIS A 302 -14.98 17.01 -1.28
N SER A 303 -15.64 17.91 -2.01
CA SER A 303 -16.75 18.69 -1.49
C SER A 303 -17.99 17.83 -1.24
N ARG A 304 -18.90 18.31 -0.42
CA ARG A 304 -20.19 17.64 -0.19
C ARG A 304 -20.96 17.42 -1.50
N ALA A 305 -21.00 18.41 -2.38
CA ALA A 305 -21.66 18.31 -3.68
C ALA A 305 -21.07 17.19 -4.57
N GLN A 306 -19.74 17.05 -4.60
CA GLN A 306 -19.09 15.97 -5.34
C GLN A 306 -19.41 14.59 -4.78
N LEU A 307 -19.49 14.45 -3.46
CA LEU A 307 -19.88 13.18 -2.82
C LEU A 307 -21.35 12.83 -3.08
N GLU A 308 -22.25 13.81 -3.06
CA GLU A 308 -23.67 13.59 -3.42
C GLU A 308 -23.82 13.24 -4.90
N ALA A 309 -23.06 13.89 -5.79
CA ALA A 309 -23.03 13.55 -7.22
C ALA A 309 -22.58 12.09 -7.44
N LEU A 310 -21.56 11.63 -6.72
CA LEU A 310 -21.14 10.22 -6.75
C LEU A 310 -22.25 9.29 -6.25
N ILE A 311 -22.88 9.59 -5.11
CA ILE A 311 -23.93 8.78 -4.53
C ILE A 311 -25.12 8.70 -5.49
N ALA A 312 -25.58 9.83 -6.04
CA ALA A 312 -26.68 9.87 -7.00
C ALA A 312 -26.33 9.08 -8.29
N SER A 313 -25.09 9.16 -8.76
CA SER A 313 -24.62 8.41 -9.94
C SER A 313 -24.73 6.90 -9.71
N VAL A 314 -24.37 6.42 -8.55
CA VAL A 314 -24.42 4.99 -8.24
C VAL A 314 -25.84 4.55 -7.95
N THR A 315 -26.57 5.27 -7.11
CA THR A 315 -27.90 4.84 -6.59
C THR A 315 -29.05 5.15 -7.53
N GLY A 316 -28.91 6.13 -8.43
CA GLY A 316 -29.98 6.59 -9.32
C GLY A 316 -31.04 7.46 -8.63
N LYS A 317 -30.72 7.97 -7.44
CA LYS A 317 -31.63 8.80 -6.62
C LYS A 317 -31.15 10.23 -6.56
#